data_ae836fb514552bb3e329a7ae1c5b5efe
#
_entry.id   ae836fb514552bb3e329a7ae1c5b5efe
#
_cell.length_a   1.000
_cell.length_b   1.000
_cell.length_c   1.000
_cell.angle_alpha   90.00
_cell.angle_beta   90.00
_cell.angle_gamma   90.00
#
_symmetry.space_group_name_H-M   'P 1'
#
loop_
_entity.id
_entity.type
_entity.pdbx_description
1 polymer ?
#
loop_
_entity_poly.entity_id
_entity_poly.type
_entity_poly.pdbx_seq_one_letter_code
_entity_poly.pdbx_strand_id
1 'polypeptide(L)'
;MRLKNSFLCLLIVVVMALVLGKTTVQAETVDQRPVMLVYDSKNIANHGDLNLDRCQRLLASLGLPVETIPLSHYQANTLKDGQYQGVITMVNWGQSRNRNQAFERDRTDFKGIKLHIGPGLQADERQGLGGTFKTLVHQQLSGHQGRAVQPLSTDQLLLVNVKHAANALSVGWLTSQNHPGTTYSFGVKVANNGFLPELSSDGLAITLAGQLITKLFKVPTRLQSPLLTITGITPYTKSRDLSRLIKQLSSRGTPFALSITSVDRNTDLKAFHRYTEVLRLAEKAGGLIFLRPPIETGTQRLNEKKLRSVFQTELTSLGADRVIPAGISAPGYWNRSERRQKAVLSRASHVILLPNQSQRLEELPVEPEPAVTNSHRFKAGLIGIPLASLDTVAYRSKIKFVQPTALLVKMPESRTKVDQLVQHLQDSKLQWFNPVRNHLKTTVKVGSVLYGYHSGQYFLNHEPITDLDASREAGSRNDDRITQTSWLNRVIRWQSRMLLWLLSFLGLILAILLLIGWRVYQRKFMRSDVKRGGINHFK
;
A
#
# COMPACT_ATOMS: atom_id res chain seq x y z
N MET A 1 -52.17 -22.15 -40.43
CA MET A 1 -52.02 -22.54 -39.01
C MET A 1 -50.56 -22.62 -38.54
N ARG A 2 -49.55 -22.87 -39.40
CA ARG A 2 -48.14 -23.00 -39.00
C ARG A 2 -47.43 -21.66 -38.66
N LEU A 3 -47.82 -20.52 -39.25
CA LEU A 3 -47.19 -19.22 -38.97
C LEU A 3 -47.51 -18.65 -37.57
N LYS A 4 -48.69 -18.92 -37.01
CA LYS A 4 -49.06 -18.44 -35.67
C LYS A 4 -48.28 -19.13 -34.55
N ASN A 5 -47.94 -20.39 -34.72
CA ASN A 5 -47.16 -21.12 -33.71
C ASN A 5 -45.67 -20.70 -33.68
N SER A 6 -45.09 -20.36 -34.85
CA SER A 6 -43.69 -19.86 -34.90
C SER A 6 -43.55 -18.48 -34.24
N PHE A 7 -44.57 -17.62 -34.38
CA PHE A 7 -44.55 -16.30 -33.74
C PHE A 7 -44.70 -16.39 -32.22
N LEU A 8 -45.53 -17.35 -31.75
CA LEU A 8 -45.70 -17.61 -30.32
C LEU A 8 -44.42 -18.19 -29.68
N CYS A 9 -43.70 -19.10 -30.35
CA CYS A 9 -42.42 -19.61 -29.89
C CYS A 9 -41.35 -18.53 -29.85
N LEU A 10 -41.28 -17.65 -30.84
CA LEU A 10 -40.34 -16.54 -30.84
C LEU A 10 -40.64 -15.53 -29.71
N LEU A 11 -41.91 -15.24 -29.44
CA LEU A 11 -42.33 -14.36 -28.34
C LEU A 11 -41.97 -14.96 -26.98
N ILE A 12 -42.14 -16.27 -26.78
CA ILE A 12 -41.77 -16.98 -25.55
C ILE A 12 -40.25 -16.96 -25.34
N VAL A 13 -39.42 -17.14 -26.39
CA VAL A 13 -37.98 -17.06 -26.31
C VAL A 13 -37.50 -15.64 -25.97
N VAL A 14 -38.10 -14.61 -26.55
CA VAL A 14 -37.80 -13.20 -26.24
C VAL A 14 -38.21 -12.85 -24.81
N VAL A 15 -39.37 -13.30 -24.33
CA VAL A 15 -39.80 -13.09 -22.94
C VAL A 15 -38.90 -13.85 -21.96
N MET A 16 -38.48 -15.09 -22.29
CA MET A 16 -37.53 -15.86 -21.49
C MET A 16 -36.15 -15.20 -21.45
N ALA A 17 -35.64 -14.65 -22.56
CA ALA A 17 -34.40 -13.89 -22.61
C ALA A 17 -34.47 -12.58 -21.78
N LEU A 18 -35.62 -11.90 -21.77
CA LEU A 18 -35.84 -10.70 -20.95
C LEU A 18 -35.98 -10.99 -19.45
N VAL A 19 -36.48 -12.15 -19.07
CA VAL A 19 -36.58 -12.60 -17.66
C VAL A 19 -35.23 -13.12 -17.14
N LEU A 20 -34.43 -13.80 -17.97
CA LEU A 20 -33.10 -14.30 -17.61
C LEU A 20 -32.00 -13.19 -17.61
N GLY A 21 -32.30 -12.03 -18.25
CA GLY A 21 -31.33 -10.92 -18.36
C GLY A 21 -31.22 -10.01 -17.12
N LYS A 22 -31.94 -10.25 -16.03
CA LYS A 22 -31.97 -9.36 -14.84
C LYS A 22 -31.58 -10.03 -13.54
N THR A 23 -30.63 -10.95 -13.55
CA THR A 23 -29.88 -11.22 -12.33
C THR A 23 -28.72 -10.22 -12.27
N THR A 24 -29.02 -8.97 -11.96
CA THR A 24 -28.01 -8.09 -11.37
C THR A 24 -27.60 -8.73 -10.05
N VAL A 25 -26.48 -9.42 -10.07
CA VAL A 25 -25.75 -9.72 -8.84
C VAL A 25 -25.46 -8.35 -8.23
N GLN A 26 -26.30 -7.94 -7.30
CA GLN A 26 -26.05 -6.77 -6.46
C GLN A 26 -24.78 -7.11 -5.69
N ALA A 27 -23.64 -6.58 -6.16
CA ALA A 27 -22.42 -6.63 -5.39
C ALA A 27 -22.76 -5.94 -4.06
N GLU A 28 -22.73 -6.71 -2.98
CA GLU A 28 -22.93 -6.21 -1.63
C GLU A 28 -21.90 -5.09 -1.44
N THR A 29 -22.36 -3.84 -1.46
CA THR A 29 -21.49 -2.67 -1.32
C THR A 29 -20.96 -2.68 0.11
N VAL A 30 -19.63 -2.80 0.24
CA VAL A 30 -18.95 -2.67 1.54
C VAL A 30 -19.34 -1.31 2.13
N ASP A 31 -19.74 -1.30 3.39
CA ASP A 31 -20.03 -0.06 4.12
C ASP A 31 -18.81 0.85 4.10
N GLN A 32 -18.94 2.03 3.55
CA GLN A 32 -17.85 3.00 3.38
C GLN A 32 -17.64 3.89 4.62
N ARG A 33 -18.49 3.74 5.64
CA ARG A 33 -18.26 4.45 6.91
C ARG A 33 -16.96 3.97 7.55
N PRO A 34 -16.18 4.86 8.16
CA PRO A 34 -14.91 4.47 8.77
C PRO A 34 -15.12 3.55 9.98
N VAL A 35 -14.08 2.78 10.28
CA VAL A 35 -13.90 2.09 11.55
C VAL A 35 -13.09 2.98 12.47
N MET A 36 -13.56 3.25 13.67
CA MET A 36 -12.79 3.96 14.68
C MET A 36 -11.82 2.98 15.36
N LEU A 37 -10.51 3.24 15.29
CA LEU A 37 -9.48 2.47 15.98
C LEU A 37 -8.94 3.29 17.15
N VAL A 38 -9.31 2.90 18.37
CA VAL A 38 -8.85 3.52 19.61
C VAL A 38 -7.78 2.65 20.25
N TYR A 39 -6.60 3.21 20.51
CA TYR A 39 -5.49 2.47 21.10
C TYR A 39 -4.98 3.12 22.40
N ASP A 40 -4.55 2.29 23.37
CA ASP A 40 -4.09 2.74 24.68
C ASP A 40 -2.72 3.44 24.63
N SER A 41 -1.76 2.82 23.93
CA SER A 41 -0.38 3.30 23.85
C SER A 41 0.38 2.71 22.67
N LYS A 42 1.49 3.37 22.31
CA LYS A 42 2.53 2.85 21.41
C LYS A 42 3.71 2.31 22.19
N ASN A 43 3.46 1.59 23.26
CA ASN A 43 4.51 1.05 24.11
C ASN A 43 5.53 0.23 23.30
N ILE A 44 6.77 0.74 23.19
CA ILE A 44 7.83 0.13 22.38
C ILE A 44 8.23 -1.24 22.93
N ALA A 45 8.25 -1.40 24.25
CA ALA A 45 8.60 -2.67 24.90
C ALA A 45 7.66 -3.82 24.49
N ASN A 46 6.38 -3.51 24.25
CA ASN A 46 5.37 -4.48 23.80
C ASN A 46 5.08 -4.35 22.29
N HIS A 47 5.95 -3.71 21.53
CA HIS A 47 5.78 -3.50 20.10
C HIS A 47 4.43 -2.87 19.72
N GLY A 48 3.89 -1.98 20.55
CA GLY A 48 2.57 -1.38 20.39
C GLY A 48 2.43 -0.56 19.11
N ASP A 49 3.50 0.09 18.66
CA ASP A 49 3.60 0.78 17.38
C ASP A 49 3.48 -0.17 16.18
N LEU A 50 4.13 -1.33 16.26
CA LEU A 50 4.07 -2.37 15.21
C LEU A 50 2.71 -3.07 15.21
N ASN A 51 2.10 -3.30 16.38
CA ASN A 51 0.76 -3.88 16.49
C ASN A 51 -0.29 -2.95 15.87
N LEU A 52 -0.18 -1.65 16.15
CA LEU A 52 -1.04 -0.63 15.55
C LEU A 52 -0.86 -0.59 14.02
N ASP A 53 0.38 -0.62 13.53
CA ASP A 53 0.68 -0.68 12.10
C ASP A 53 0.07 -1.92 11.44
N ARG A 54 0.20 -3.10 12.06
CA ARG A 54 -0.41 -4.34 11.55
C ARG A 54 -1.93 -4.22 11.44
N CYS A 55 -2.58 -3.72 12.49
CA CYS A 55 -4.02 -3.53 12.50
C CYS A 55 -4.47 -2.59 11.38
N GLN A 56 -3.83 -1.45 11.22
CA GLN A 56 -4.16 -0.47 10.18
C GLN A 56 -3.92 -1.02 8.77
N ARG A 57 -2.80 -1.72 8.53
CA ARG A 57 -2.52 -2.37 7.24
C ARG A 57 -3.54 -3.47 6.93
N LEU A 58 -3.93 -4.25 7.94
CA LEU A 58 -4.93 -5.30 7.79
C LEU A 58 -6.30 -4.71 7.41
N LEU A 59 -6.78 -3.70 8.14
CA LEU A 59 -8.05 -3.03 7.85
C LEU A 59 -8.04 -2.40 6.45
N ALA A 60 -6.95 -1.71 6.07
CA ALA A 60 -6.82 -1.13 4.75
C ALA A 60 -6.80 -2.19 3.63
N SER A 61 -6.19 -3.37 3.85
CA SER A 61 -6.20 -4.47 2.87
C SER A 61 -7.58 -5.09 2.70
N LEU A 62 -8.43 -4.99 3.70
CA LEU A 62 -9.84 -5.41 3.66
C LEU A 62 -10.78 -4.33 3.10
N GLY A 63 -10.24 -3.18 2.67
CA GLY A 63 -11.04 -2.08 2.14
C GLY A 63 -11.83 -1.32 3.20
N LEU A 64 -11.49 -1.46 4.48
CA LEU A 64 -12.13 -0.76 5.58
C LEU A 64 -11.44 0.59 5.83
N PRO A 65 -12.11 1.74 5.62
CA PRO A 65 -11.58 3.04 6.02
C PRO A 65 -11.39 3.08 7.55
N VAL A 66 -10.31 3.70 8.00
CA VAL A 66 -9.94 3.70 9.44
C VAL A 66 -9.65 5.11 9.91
N GLU A 67 -10.24 5.48 11.03
CA GLU A 67 -9.84 6.65 11.80
C GLU A 67 -9.18 6.19 13.11
N THR A 68 -7.96 6.64 13.35
CA THR A 68 -7.17 6.17 14.50
C THR A 68 -7.03 7.27 15.53
N ILE A 69 -7.38 6.97 16.78
CA ILE A 69 -7.37 7.93 17.90
C ILE A 69 -6.64 7.31 19.09
N PRO A 70 -5.64 7.97 19.68
CA PRO A 70 -5.12 7.59 20.99
C PRO A 70 -6.22 7.72 22.05
N LEU A 71 -6.34 6.77 22.95
CA LEU A 71 -7.35 6.78 24.02
C LEU A 71 -7.29 8.06 24.87
N SER A 72 -6.07 8.59 25.09
CA SER A 72 -5.85 9.86 25.82
C SER A 72 -6.42 11.10 25.13
N HIS A 73 -6.62 11.05 23.80
CA HIS A 73 -7.15 12.17 23.01
C HIS A 73 -8.63 11.99 22.63
N TYR A 74 -9.26 10.91 23.08
CA TYR A 74 -10.67 10.68 22.80
C TYR A 74 -11.54 11.72 23.52
N GLN A 75 -12.44 12.36 22.78
CA GLN A 75 -13.41 13.32 23.28
C GLN A 75 -14.82 12.72 23.35
N ALA A 76 -15.60 13.15 24.32
CA ALA A 76 -16.99 12.71 24.47
C ALA A 76 -17.80 12.94 23.17
N ASN A 77 -18.67 12.02 22.85
CA ASN A 77 -19.53 11.99 21.67
C ASN A 77 -18.79 11.90 20.32
N THR A 78 -17.49 11.54 20.31
CA THR A 78 -16.78 11.27 19.05
C THR A 78 -17.32 10.01 18.37
N LEU A 79 -17.63 8.96 19.14
CA LEU A 79 -18.22 7.73 18.64
C LEU A 79 -19.75 7.84 18.62
N LYS A 80 -20.28 8.48 17.57
CA LYS A 80 -21.74 8.61 17.38
C LYS A 80 -22.26 7.54 16.42
N ASP A 81 -23.47 7.04 16.71
CA ASP A 81 -24.14 6.12 15.80
C ASP A 81 -24.35 6.76 14.42
N GLY A 82 -24.13 5.98 13.38
CA GLY A 82 -24.24 6.44 12.00
C GLY A 82 -22.97 7.05 11.38
N GLN A 83 -22.00 7.52 12.18
CA GLN A 83 -20.73 8.03 11.66
C GLN A 83 -19.70 6.91 11.43
N TYR A 84 -19.72 5.88 12.26
CA TYR A 84 -18.82 4.74 12.19
C TYR A 84 -19.61 3.44 12.00
N GLN A 85 -19.04 2.52 11.21
CA GLN A 85 -19.59 1.16 11.12
C GLN A 85 -19.19 0.29 12.32
N GLY A 86 -18.08 0.62 12.98
CA GLY A 86 -17.59 -0.11 14.14
C GLY A 86 -16.48 0.61 14.88
N VAL A 87 -16.19 0.13 16.08
CA VAL A 87 -15.08 0.57 16.92
C VAL A 87 -14.18 -0.60 17.27
N ILE A 88 -12.88 -0.39 17.18
CA ILE A 88 -11.84 -1.32 17.61
C ILE A 88 -11.13 -0.71 18.80
N THR A 89 -11.16 -1.39 19.95
CA THR A 89 -10.36 -1.04 21.13
C THR A 89 -9.10 -1.88 21.10
N MET A 90 -7.93 -1.27 20.95
CA MET A 90 -6.65 -1.97 20.94
C MET A 90 -5.87 -1.64 22.21
N VAL A 91 -5.60 -2.66 23.03
CA VAL A 91 -4.80 -2.53 24.25
C VAL A 91 -3.46 -3.23 24.03
N ASN A 92 -2.39 -2.45 23.90
CA ASN A 92 -1.04 -2.94 23.68
C ASN A 92 -0.30 -3.25 24.98
N TRP A 93 -0.75 -2.67 26.10
CA TRP A 93 -0.11 -2.83 27.39
C TRP A 93 -1.11 -3.15 28.48
N GLY A 94 -1.14 -4.42 28.92
CA GLY A 94 -2.12 -4.91 29.91
C GLY A 94 -2.06 -4.24 31.28
N GLN A 95 -0.96 -3.58 31.63
CA GLN A 95 -0.79 -2.81 32.87
C GLN A 95 -1.13 -1.32 32.68
N SER A 96 -1.56 -0.91 31.48
CA SER A 96 -1.96 0.47 31.22
C SER A 96 -3.13 0.85 32.13
N ARG A 97 -2.94 1.93 32.89
CA ARG A 97 -3.99 2.54 33.70
C ARG A 97 -4.75 3.64 32.93
N ASN A 98 -4.42 3.82 31.66
CA ASN A 98 -5.08 4.81 30.83
C ASN A 98 -6.55 4.42 30.67
N ARG A 99 -7.43 5.20 31.26
CA ARG A 99 -8.88 5.10 31.11
C ARG A 99 -9.42 6.41 30.58
N ASN A 100 -10.45 6.31 29.76
CA ASN A 100 -11.21 7.47 29.31
C ASN A 100 -12.70 7.16 29.50
N GLN A 101 -13.29 7.75 30.53
CA GLN A 101 -14.69 7.51 30.89
C GLN A 101 -15.66 7.93 29.77
N ALA A 102 -15.30 8.94 28.98
CA ALA A 102 -16.12 9.35 27.83
C ALA A 102 -16.14 8.26 26.77
N PHE A 103 -14.97 7.65 26.45
CA PHE A 103 -14.90 6.53 25.53
C PHE A 103 -15.67 5.30 26.03
N GLU A 104 -15.51 4.96 27.31
CA GLU A 104 -16.20 3.80 27.88
C GLU A 104 -17.73 3.96 27.80
N ARG A 105 -18.26 5.16 28.09
CA ARG A 105 -19.71 5.48 27.94
C ARG A 105 -20.15 5.41 26.50
N ASP A 106 -19.46 6.15 25.61
CA ASP A 106 -19.83 6.20 24.20
C ASP A 106 -19.78 4.81 23.55
N ARG A 107 -18.77 3.98 23.90
CA ARG A 107 -18.67 2.60 23.43
C ARG A 107 -19.80 1.71 23.96
N THR A 108 -20.18 1.88 25.23
CA THR A 108 -21.31 1.12 25.83
C THR A 108 -22.60 1.40 25.07
N ASP A 109 -22.88 2.66 24.76
CA ASP A 109 -24.10 3.09 24.09
C ASP A 109 -24.10 2.79 22.57
N PHE A 110 -22.92 2.66 21.97
CA PHE A 110 -22.74 2.41 20.55
C PHE A 110 -23.34 1.06 20.12
N LYS A 111 -24.20 1.05 19.11
CA LYS A 111 -24.92 -0.14 18.59
C LYS A 111 -24.22 -0.83 17.43
N GLY A 112 -23.17 -0.22 16.87
CA GLY A 112 -22.38 -0.77 15.78
C GLY A 112 -21.49 -1.95 16.21
N ILE A 113 -20.55 -2.29 15.34
CA ILE A 113 -19.61 -3.39 15.58
C ILE A 113 -18.56 -2.97 16.62
N LYS A 114 -18.27 -3.86 17.57
CA LYS A 114 -17.26 -3.65 18.61
C LYS A 114 -16.23 -4.78 18.55
N LEU A 115 -14.95 -4.45 18.41
CA LEU A 115 -13.86 -5.43 18.45
C LEU A 115 -12.85 -5.00 19.50
N HIS A 116 -12.51 -5.90 20.43
CA HIS A 116 -11.41 -5.71 21.36
C HIS A 116 -10.20 -6.54 20.91
N ILE A 117 -9.01 -5.92 20.92
CA ILE A 117 -7.73 -6.59 20.62
C ILE A 117 -6.79 -6.41 21.80
N GLY A 118 -6.32 -7.52 22.35
CA GLY A 118 -5.37 -7.53 23.47
C GLY A 118 -5.98 -7.75 24.85
N PRO A 119 -5.22 -7.49 25.92
CA PRO A 119 -5.68 -7.64 27.31
C PRO A 119 -6.62 -6.50 27.72
N GLY A 120 -7.18 -6.56 28.93
CA GLY A 120 -7.87 -5.43 29.55
C GLY A 120 -9.32 -5.22 29.14
N LEU A 121 -10.03 -6.29 28.74
CA LEU A 121 -11.47 -6.23 28.46
C LEU A 121 -12.25 -5.55 29.60
N GLN A 122 -13.04 -4.53 29.27
CA GLN A 122 -13.91 -3.82 30.19
C GLN A 122 -15.23 -4.56 30.45
N ALA A 123 -16.01 -4.11 31.43
CA ALA A 123 -17.25 -4.78 31.86
C ALA A 123 -18.30 -4.86 30.73
N ASP A 124 -18.49 -3.78 29.97
CA ASP A 124 -19.39 -3.72 28.83
C ASP A 124 -19.00 -4.70 27.70
N GLU A 125 -17.69 -4.81 27.42
CA GLU A 125 -17.16 -5.73 26.42
C GLU A 125 -17.32 -7.20 26.86
N ARG A 126 -17.06 -7.49 28.16
CA ARG A 126 -17.30 -8.81 28.74
C ARG A 126 -18.77 -9.21 28.66
N GLN A 127 -19.67 -8.29 29.01
CA GLN A 127 -21.11 -8.50 28.92
C GLN A 127 -21.54 -8.77 27.48
N GLY A 128 -21.02 -7.99 26.50
CA GLY A 128 -21.33 -8.17 25.09
C GLY A 128 -20.86 -9.49 24.50
N LEU A 129 -19.78 -10.09 25.04
CA LEU A 129 -19.27 -11.40 24.62
C LEU A 129 -19.98 -12.56 25.32
N GLY A 130 -20.47 -12.36 26.55
CA GLY A 130 -21.28 -13.35 27.28
C GLY A 130 -20.57 -14.68 27.53
N GLY A 131 -19.25 -14.72 27.53
CA GLY A 131 -18.45 -15.93 27.70
C GLY A 131 -17.75 -16.04 29.05
N THR A 132 -16.97 -17.12 29.23
CA THR A 132 -16.03 -17.25 30.34
C THR A 132 -14.65 -16.78 29.95
N PHE A 133 -13.94 -16.16 30.87
CA PHE A 133 -12.65 -15.51 30.63
C PHE A 133 -11.56 -16.22 31.42
N LYS A 134 -10.44 -16.53 30.79
CA LYS A 134 -9.27 -17.17 31.40
C LYS A 134 -8.00 -16.51 30.94
N THR A 135 -7.14 -16.12 31.84
CA THR A 135 -5.79 -15.67 31.52
C THR A 135 -4.81 -16.84 31.67
N LEU A 136 -4.07 -17.12 30.61
CA LEU A 136 -2.94 -18.05 30.61
C LEU A 136 -1.65 -17.25 30.78
N VAL A 137 -0.78 -17.70 31.67
CA VAL A 137 0.50 -17.04 31.98
C VAL A 137 1.61 -18.07 31.86
N HIS A 138 2.73 -17.72 31.26
CA HIS A 138 3.94 -18.53 31.07
C HIS A 138 3.65 -19.93 30.47
N GLN A 139 2.80 -19.98 29.43
CA GLN A 139 2.48 -21.22 28.76
C GLN A 139 2.97 -21.19 27.29
N GLN A 140 3.47 -22.35 26.85
CA GLN A 140 3.82 -22.55 25.43
C GLN A 140 2.55 -22.83 24.65
N LEU A 141 2.10 -21.80 23.93
CA LEU A 141 0.88 -21.85 23.11
C LEU A 141 1.22 -22.02 21.64
N SER A 142 0.35 -22.73 20.94
CA SER A 142 0.38 -22.81 19.47
C SER A 142 -0.97 -22.40 18.90
N GLY A 143 -0.93 -21.49 17.90
CA GLY A 143 -2.10 -21.08 17.14
C GLY A 143 -2.34 -22.00 15.94
N HIS A 144 -3.60 -22.28 15.65
CA HIS A 144 -4.02 -23.18 14.58
C HIS A 144 -5.01 -22.54 13.62
N GLN A 145 -4.77 -22.72 12.33
CA GLN A 145 -5.73 -22.46 11.26
C GLN A 145 -5.90 -23.72 10.40
N GLY A 146 -6.90 -24.54 10.68
CA GLY A 146 -7.01 -25.86 10.08
C GLY A 146 -5.78 -26.71 10.43
N ARG A 147 -5.01 -27.15 9.43
CA ARG A 147 -3.78 -27.91 9.62
C ARG A 147 -2.54 -27.04 9.86
N ALA A 148 -2.60 -25.76 9.54
CA ALA A 148 -1.47 -24.85 9.76
C ALA A 148 -1.33 -24.56 11.26
N VAL A 149 -0.12 -24.66 11.79
CA VAL A 149 0.19 -24.51 13.22
C VAL A 149 1.42 -23.64 13.39
N GLN A 150 1.35 -22.67 14.30
CA GLN A 150 2.47 -21.80 14.65
C GLN A 150 2.58 -21.62 16.15
N PRO A 151 3.78 -21.79 16.74
CA PRO A 151 4.04 -21.38 18.12
C PRO A 151 3.83 -19.88 18.29
N LEU A 152 3.22 -19.48 19.41
CA LEU A 152 3.04 -18.07 19.78
C LEU A 152 4.09 -17.67 20.81
N SER A 153 4.69 -16.50 20.63
CA SER A 153 5.65 -15.91 21.56
C SER A 153 4.93 -14.90 22.43
N THR A 154 4.23 -15.39 23.47
CA THR A 154 3.53 -14.53 24.42
C THR A 154 3.59 -15.10 25.82
N ASP A 155 3.88 -14.24 26.81
CA ASP A 155 3.97 -14.64 28.21
C ASP A 155 2.62 -14.68 28.90
N GLN A 156 1.68 -13.86 28.43
CA GLN A 156 0.35 -13.76 29.01
C GLN A 156 -0.69 -13.55 27.90
N LEU A 157 -1.74 -14.35 27.94
CA LEU A 157 -2.82 -14.27 26.96
C LEU A 157 -4.18 -14.37 27.64
N LEU A 158 -5.05 -13.37 27.42
CA LEU A 158 -6.45 -13.43 27.83
C LEU A 158 -7.23 -14.24 26.78
N LEU A 159 -8.01 -15.18 27.21
CA LEU A 159 -8.83 -16.05 26.38
C LEU A 159 -10.30 -15.92 26.75
N VAL A 160 -11.15 -16.04 25.73
CA VAL A 160 -12.60 -15.99 25.87
C VAL A 160 -13.20 -17.29 25.35
N ASN A 161 -14.00 -17.96 26.15
CA ASN A 161 -14.75 -19.14 25.76
C ASN A 161 -16.23 -18.79 25.65
N VAL A 162 -16.75 -18.85 24.41
CA VAL A 162 -18.12 -18.48 24.04
C VAL A 162 -18.97 -19.67 23.59
N LYS A 163 -18.58 -20.91 23.96
CA LYS A 163 -19.24 -22.15 23.48
C LYS A 163 -20.76 -22.20 23.70
N HIS A 164 -21.25 -21.49 24.71
CA HIS A 164 -22.67 -21.49 25.08
C HIS A 164 -23.42 -20.20 24.66
N ALA A 165 -22.74 -19.24 24.02
CA ALA A 165 -23.41 -18.02 23.56
C ALA A 165 -24.13 -18.27 22.23
N ALA A 166 -25.39 -17.83 22.14
CA ALA A 166 -26.15 -17.88 20.88
C ALA A 166 -25.45 -17.06 19.80
N ASN A 167 -25.37 -17.60 18.59
CA ASN A 167 -24.69 -16.97 17.44
C ASN A 167 -23.18 -16.72 17.64
N ALA A 168 -22.54 -17.49 18.54
CA ALA A 168 -21.11 -17.42 18.73
C ALA A 168 -20.37 -18.10 17.57
N LEU A 169 -19.26 -17.48 17.16
CA LEU A 169 -18.36 -18.02 16.15
C LEU A 169 -16.92 -17.90 16.64
N SER A 170 -16.17 -18.98 16.50
CA SER A 170 -14.74 -19.02 16.78
C SER A 170 -13.94 -19.04 15.49
N VAL A 171 -12.78 -18.36 15.48
CA VAL A 171 -11.82 -18.34 14.38
C VAL A 171 -10.47 -18.82 14.90
N GLY A 172 -9.98 -19.92 14.32
CA GLY A 172 -8.78 -20.56 14.80
C GLY A 172 -8.92 -21.11 16.21
N TRP A 173 -7.92 -21.85 16.63
CA TRP A 173 -7.85 -22.33 18.02
C TRP A 173 -6.41 -22.33 18.53
N LEU A 174 -6.28 -22.41 19.84
CA LEU A 174 -5.01 -22.47 20.55
C LEU A 174 -4.91 -23.81 21.28
N THR A 175 -3.71 -24.36 21.30
CA THR A 175 -3.34 -25.49 22.15
C THR A 175 -2.22 -25.07 23.09
N SER A 176 -2.19 -25.63 24.28
CA SER A 176 -1.12 -25.44 25.25
C SER A 176 -0.36 -26.76 25.45
N GLN A 177 0.96 -26.72 25.43
CA GLN A 177 1.77 -27.89 25.79
C GLN A 177 1.62 -28.29 27.26
N ASN A 178 1.34 -27.29 28.11
CA ASN A 178 1.16 -27.51 29.55
C ASN A 178 -0.18 -28.17 29.88
N HIS A 179 -1.17 -28.10 28.99
CA HIS A 179 -2.50 -28.70 29.16
C HIS A 179 -2.92 -29.46 27.89
N PRO A 180 -2.33 -30.64 27.64
CA PRO A 180 -2.67 -31.47 26.49
C PRO A 180 -4.17 -31.80 26.47
N GLY A 181 -4.80 -31.75 25.32
CA GLY A 181 -6.23 -32.01 25.13
C GLY A 181 -7.16 -30.83 25.38
N THR A 182 -6.66 -29.72 25.96
CA THR A 182 -7.45 -28.49 26.10
C THR A 182 -7.26 -27.57 24.90
N THR A 183 -8.37 -27.16 24.28
CA THR A 183 -8.36 -26.18 23.16
C THR A 183 -9.09 -24.91 23.54
N TYR A 184 -8.58 -23.78 23.09
CA TYR A 184 -9.17 -22.46 23.29
C TYR A 184 -9.43 -21.80 21.94
N SER A 185 -10.43 -20.92 21.84
CA SER A 185 -10.63 -20.13 20.64
C SER A 185 -9.53 -19.06 20.52
N PHE A 186 -8.94 -18.88 19.32
CA PHE A 186 -8.04 -17.74 19.08
C PHE A 186 -8.85 -16.44 18.98
N GLY A 187 -9.77 -16.33 18.04
CA GLY A 187 -10.66 -15.18 17.91
C GLY A 187 -12.11 -15.58 18.10
N VAL A 188 -12.91 -14.72 18.72
CA VAL A 188 -14.34 -14.98 18.94
C VAL A 188 -15.19 -13.82 18.46
N LYS A 189 -16.40 -14.16 17.97
CA LYS A 189 -17.45 -13.24 17.57
C LYS A 189 -18.76 -13.68 18.23
N VAL A 190 -19.47 -12.73 18.85
CA VAL A 190 -20.84 -12.92 19.36
C VAL A 190 -21.66 -11.72 18.90
N ALA A 191 -22.64 -11.95 18.07
CA ALA A 191 -23.42 -10.88 17.41
C ALA A 191 -22.50 -9.81 16.77
N ASN A 192 -22.56 -8.57 17.25
CA ASN A 192 -21.71 -7.46 16.80
C ASN A 192 -20.42 -7.29 17.63
N ASN A 193 -20.17 -8.16 18.61
CA ASN A 193 -18.99 -8.07 19.47
C ASN A 193 -17.93 -9.08 19.03
N GLY A 194 -16.67 -8.66 19.02
CA GLY A 194 -15.52 -9.49 18.69
C GLY A 194 -14.39 -9.34 19.68
N PHE A 195 -13.57 -10.37 19.79
CA PHE A 195 -12.37 -10.37 20.61
C PHE A 195 -11.23 -11.10 19.91
N LEU A 196 -10.05 -10.49 19.93
CA LEU A 196 -8.76 -11.09 19.57
C LEU A 196 -7.81 -10.98 20.74
N PRO A 197 -7.14 -12.05 21.16
CA PRO A 197 -6.26 -12.03 22.33
C PRO A 197 -4.96 -11.24 22.04
N GLU A 198 -4.52 -11.22 20.79
CA GLU A 198 -3.31 -10.53 20.37
C GLU A 198 -3.28 -10.23 18.87
N LEU A 199 -2.40 -9.32 18.48
CA LEU A 199 -2.01 -9.04 17.09
C LEU A 199 -0.50 -8.75 17.03
N SER A 200 0.30 -9.53 17.73
CA SER A 200 1.72 -9.27 17.98
C SER A 200 2.67 -9.81 16.90
N SER A 201 2.18 -10.66 16.01
CA SER A 201 3.03 -11.25 14.96
C SER A 201 2.46 -11.12 13.55
N ASP A 202 3.33 -11.12 12.55
CA ASP A 202 2.97 -11.11 11.12
C ASP A 202 2.73 -12.54 10.57
N GLY A 203 2.72 -13.57 11.41
CA GLY A 203 2.53 -14.95 11.00
C GLY A 203 1.06 -15.37 10.88
N LEU A 204 0.73 -16.51 11.50
CA LEU A 204 -0.63 -17.07 11.49
C LEU A 204 -1.64 -16.18 12.21
N ALA A 205 -1.22 -15.45 13.26
CA ALA A 205 -2.09 -14.57 14.03
C ALA A 205 -2.76 -13.49 13.16
N ILE A 206 -2.03 -12.87 12.23
CA ILE A 206 -2.60 -11.83 11.34
C ILE A 206 -3.61 -12.43 10.34
N THR A 207 -3.42 -13.67 9.90
CA THR A 207 -4.38 -14.34 9.01
C THR A 207 -5.67 -14.71 9.75
N LEU A 208 -5.55 -15.12 11.02
CA LEU A 208 -6.70 -15.38 11.89
C LEU A 208 -7.45 -14.10 12.25
N ALA A 209 -6.71 -13.02 12.53
CA ALA A 209 -7.31 -11.70 12.74
C ALA A 209 -8.09 -11.23 11.50
N GLY A 210 -7.52 -11.40 10.30
CA GLY A 210 -8.20 -11.13 9.04
C GLY A 210 -9.50 -11.92 8.90
N GLN A 211 -9.50 -13.20 9.24
CA GLN A 211 -10.70 -14.05 9.22
C GLN A 211 -11.78 -13.56 10.20
N LEU A 212 -11.39 -13.14 11.41
CA LEU A 212 -12.35 -12.61 12.36
C LEU A 212 -12.95 -11.27 11.88
N ILE A 213 -12.08 -10.34 11.46
CA ILE A 213 -12.50 -9.01 11.01
C ILE A 213 -13.44 -9.13 9.80
N THR A 214 -13.12 -9.97 8.83
CA THR A 214 -14.01 -10.16 7.66
C THR A 214 -15.40 -10.68 8.04
N LYS A 215 -15.46 -11.60 9.01
CA LYS A 215 -16.74 -12.13 9.50
C LYS A 215 -17.49 -11.11 10.37
N LEU A 216 -16.77 -10.29 11.12
CA LEU A 216 -17.36 -9.29 12.00
C LEU A 216 -17.93 -8.11 11.22
N PHE A 217 -17.16 -7.58 10.27
CA PHE A 217 -17.53 -6.45 9.42
C PHE A 217 -18.26 -6.86 8.13
N LYS A 218 -18.55 -8.16 7.96
CA LYS A 218 -19.23 -8.73 6.77
C LYS A 218 -18.56 -8.32 5.45
N VAL A 219 -17.22 -8.26 5.45
CA VAL A 219 -16.47 -7.94 4.23
C VAL A 219 -16.55 -9.11 3.27
N PRO A 220 -16.99 -8.91 2.01
CA PRO A 220 -17.00 -9.96 1.01
C PRO A 220 -15.57 -10.45 0.76
N THR A 221 -15.31 -11.71 1.03
CA THR A 221 -13.97 -12.27 0.88
C THR A 221 -13.98 -13.53 0.04
N ARG A 222 -12.91 -13.70 -0.72
CA ARG A 222 -12.55 -14.95 -1.38
C ARG A 222 -11.20 -15.40 -0.85
N LEU A 223 -11.00 -16.70 -0.74
CA LEU A 223 -9.66 -17.23 -0.49
C LEU A 223 -8.74 -16.78 -1.62
N GLN A 224 -7.61 -16.19 -1.26
CA GLN A 224 -6.66 -15.62 -2.19
C GLN A 224 -5.30 -16.28 -2.02
N SER A 225 -4.61 -16.51 -3.13
CA SER A 225 -3.19 -16.84 -3.08
C SER A 225 -2.38 -15.57 -2.81
N PRO A 226 -1.30 -15.62 -2.04
CA PRO A 226 -0.46 -14.45 -1.79
C PRO A 226 0.42 -14.11 -3.00
N LEU A 227 0.71 -12.82 -3.20
CA LEU A 227 1.64 -12.33 -4.20
C LEU A 227 3.08 -12.38 -3.66
N LEU A 228 3.96 -13.17 -4.29
CA LEU A 228 5.39 -13.12 -3.97
C LEU A 228 5.95 -11.74 -4.35
N THR A 229 6.54 -11.02 -3.39
CA THR A 229 7.07 -9.68 -3.62
C THR A 229 8.51 -9.57 -3.16
N ILE A 230 9.42 -9.30 -4.09
CA ILE A 230 10.83 -9.10 -3.81
C ILE A 230 11.05 -7.63 -3.49
N THR A 231 11.60 -7.34 -2.31
CA THR A 231 11.84 -5.98 -1.81
C THR A 231 13.33 -5.63 -1.74
N GLY A 232 13.65 -4.36 -1.50
CA GLY A 232 15.04 -3.92 -1.34
C GLY A 232 15.79 -3.79 -2.68
N ILE A 233 15.07 -3.67 -3.78
CA ILE A 233 15.63 -3.47 -5.11
C ILE A 233 15.86 -1.99 -5.34
N THR A 234 17.10 -1.63 -5.64
CA THR A 234 17.58 -0.27 -5.88
C THR A 234 18.46 -0.23 -7.14
N PRO A 235 18.79 0.94 -7.68
CA PRO A 235 19.76 1.05 -8.78
C PRO A 235 21.15 0.49 -8.48
N TYR A 236 21.47 0.29 -7.20
CA TYR A 236 22.73 -0.33 -6.75
C TYR A 236 22.65 -1.85 -6.61
N THR A 237 21.46 -2.43 -6.79
CA THR A 237 21.28 -3.89 -6.78
C THR A 237 22.09 -4.52 -7.92
N LYS A 238 22.87 -5.56 -7.61
CA LYS A 238 23.67 -6.27 -8.62
C LYS A 238 22.77 -6.84 -9.71
N SER A 239 22.83 -6.24 -10.90
CA SER A 239 21.98 -6.61 -12.05
C SER A 239 22.07 -8.10 -12.39
N ARG A 240 23.28 -8.71 -12.26
CA ARG A 240 23.49 -10.14 -12.51
C ARG A 240 22.69 -11.03 -11.54
N ASP A 241 22.66 -10.69 -10.25
CA ASP A 241 21.97 -11.50 -9.24
C ASP A 241 20.46 -11.34 -9.36
N LEU A 242 19.98 -10.11 -9.65
CA LEU A 242 18.57 -9.86 -9.91
C LEU A 242 18.09 -10.57 -11.19
N SER A 243 18.84 -10.48 -12.29
CA SER A 243 18.52 -11.21 -13.54
C SER A 243 18.50 -12.73 -13.34
N ARG A 244 19.42 -13.26 -12.51
CA ARG A 244 19.43 -14.67 -12.13
C ARG A 244 18.16 -15.07 -11.39
N LEU A 245 17.76 -14.29 -10.39
CA LEU A 245 16.54 -14.53 -9.62
C LEU A 245 15.30 -14.53 -10.54
N ILE A 246 15.17 -13.50 -11.40
CA ILE A 246 14.07 -13.39 -12.36
C ILE A 246 13.99 -14.63 -13.27
N LYS A 247 15.11 -15.02 -13.87
CA LYS A 247 15.17 -16.19 -14.75
C LYS A 247 14.79 -17.47 -14.02
N GLN A 248 15.27 -17.66 -12.79
CA GLN A 248 14.93 -18.84 -12.00
C GLN A 248 13.46 -18.89 -11.57
N LEU A 249 12.85 -17.76 -11.19
CA LEU A 249 11.43 -17.67 -10.86
C LEU A 249 10.57 -17.96 -12.10
N SER A 250 10.91 -17.32 -13.23
CA SER A 250 10.19 -17.49 -14.49
C SER A 250 10.27 -18.93 -15.02
N SER A 251 11.47 -19.56 -15.04
CA SER A 251 11.65 -20.94 -15.51
C SER A 251 10.89 -21.96 -14.68
N ARG A 252 10.56 -21.64 -13.44
CA ARG A 252 9.75 -22.46 -12.53
C ARG A 252 8.26 -22.10 -12.54
N GLY A 253 7.86 -21.13 -13.37
CA GLY A 253 6.48 -20.63 -13.41
C GLY A 253 6.01 -19.99 -12.10
N THR A 254 6.93 -19.45 -11.29
CA THR A 254 6.60 -18.77 -10.04
C THR A 254 6.29 -17.31 -10.32
N PRO A 255 5.03 -16.84 -10.20
CA PRO A 255 4.68 -15.44 -10.39
C PRO A 255 5.29 -14.58 -9.28
N PHE A 256 5.72 -13.36 -9.62
CA PHE A 256 6.37 -12.48 -8.67
C PHE A 256 6.11 -11.00 -8.96
N ALA A 257 6.34 -10.18 -7.95
CA ALA A 257 6.39 -8.74 -8.05
C ALA A 257 7.73 -8.22 -7.51
N LEU A 258 8.19 -7.10 -8.04
CA LEU A 258 9.36 -6.38 -7.57
C LEU A 258 8.94 -5.06 -6.93
N SER A 259 9.30 -4.85 -5.67
CA SER A 259 9.16 -3.56 -4.98
C SER A 259 10.47 -2.80 -5.14
N ILE A 260 10.45 -1.80 -6.02
CA ILE A 260 11.65 -1.06 -6.45
C ILE A 260 11.73 0.32 -5.80
N THR A 261 12.94 0.77 -5.51
CA THR A 261 13.18 2.14 -5.05
C THR A 261 13.19 3.09 -6.24
N SER A 262 12.54 4.22 -6.07
CA SER A 262 12.49 5.29 -7.04
C SER A 262 13.80 6.07 -7.14
N VAL A 263 13.99 6.76 -8.26
CA VAL A 263 15.13 7.62 -8.55
C VAL A 263 14.64 8.88 -9.25
N ASP A 264 14.94 10.03 -8.66
CA ASP A 264 14.56 11.35 -9.19
C ASP A 264 15.70 12.11 -9.87
N ARG A 265 16.94 11.62 -9.74
CA ARG A 265 18.16 12.26 -10.26
C ARG A 265 19.07 11.26 -10.95
N ASN A 266 19.95 11.78 -11.82
CA ASN A 266 20.94 10.97 -12.53
C ASN A 266 20.32 9.82 -13.35
N THR A 267 19.14 10.03 -13.89
CA THR A 267 18.43 9.05 -14.72
C THR A 267 18.98 8.93 -16.14
N ASP A 268 19.91 9.81 -16.50
CA ASP A 268 20.70 9.80 -17.73
C ASP A 268 21.95 8.90 -17.65
N LEU A 269 22.32 8.46 -16.46
CA LEU A 269 23.51 7.64 -16.27
C LEU A 269 23.32 6.20 -16.78
N LYS A 270 24.39 5.61 -17.31
CA LYS A 270 24.43 4.20 -17.73
C LYS A 270 23.98 3.21 -16.62
N ALA A 271 24.17 3.59 -15.36
CA ALA A 271 23.74 2.77 -14.23
C ALA A 271 22.21 2.68 -14.14
N PHE A 272 21.50 3.78 -14.40
CA PHE A 272 20.03 3.80 -14.43
C PHE A 272 19.50 2.95 -15.60
N HIS A 273 20.06 3.11 -16.80
CA HIS A 273 19.65 2.30 -17.95
C HIS A 273 19.89 0.81 -17.76
N ARG A 274 21.02 0.40 -17.15
CA ARG A 274 21.23 -1.01 -16.78
C ARG A 274 20.21 -1.50 -15.75
N TYR A 275 19.81 -0.65 -14.84
CA TYR A 275 18.78 -0.98 -13.86
C TYR A 275 17.42 -1.19 -14.53
N THR A 276 16.99 -0.27 -15.39
CA THR A 276 15.73 -0.37 -16.11
C THR A 276 15.69 -1.53 -17.10
N GLU A 277 16.84 -1.90 -17.71
CA GLU A 277 16.94 -3.12 -18.52
C GLU A 277 16.59 -4.39 -17.74
N VAL A 278 17.07 -4.52 -16.51
CA VAL A 278 16.73 -5.68 -15.66
C VAL A 278 15.26 -5.62 -15.21
N LEU A 279 14.70 -4.44 -15.00
CA LEU A 279 13.27 -4.30 -14.71
C LEU A 279 12.41 -4.72 -15.92
N ARG A 280 12.77 -4.34 -17.14
CA ARG A 280 12.11 -4.85 -18.35
C ARG A 280 12.23 -6.35 -18.51
N LEU A 281 13.39 -6.93 -18.16
CA LEU A 281 13.53 -8.39 -18.12
C LEU A 281 12.52 -9.04 -17.15
N ALA A 282 12.24 -8.39 -16.02
CA ALA A 282 11.24 -8.87 -15.08
C ALA A 282 9.82 -8.80 -15.68
N GLU A 283 9.47 -7.70 -16.35
CA GLU A 283 8.17 -7.54 -17.02
C GLU A 283 7.98 -8.56 -18.14
N LYS A 284 9.00 -8.81 -18.96
CA LYS A 284 9.00 -9.90 -19.96
C LYS A 284 8.77 -11.29 -19.35
N ALA A 285 9.32 -11.49 -18.17
CA ALA A 285 9.14 -12.72 -17.40
C ALA A 285 7.77 -12.80 -16.68
N GLY A 286 6.86 -11.85 -16.94
CA GLY A 286 5.54 -11.76 -16.32
C GLY A 286 5.54 -11.21 -14.88
N GLY A 287 6.65 -10.61 -14.44
CA GLY A 287 6.78 -9.99 -13.12
C GLY A 287 6.16 -8.59 -13.07
N LEU A 288 5.51 -8.24 -11.96
CA LEU A 288 4.93 -6.92 -11.75
C LEU A 288 5.93 -5.97 -11.10
N ILE A 289 5.90 -4.70 -11.47
CA ILE A 289 6.72 -3.66 -10.85
C ILE A 289 5.85 -2.81 -9.92
N PHE A 290 6.23 -2.71 -8.64
CA PHE A 290 5.63 -1.79 -7.66
C PHE A 290 6.66 -0.75 -7.26
N LEU A 291 6.37 0.52 -7.53
CA LEU A 291 7.28 1.62 -7.21
C LEU A 291 7.13 2.03 -5.76
N ARG A 292 8.24 2.17 -5.05
CA ARG A 292 8.23 2.78 -3.72
C ARG A 292 8.11 4.30 -3.84
N PRO A 293 7.40 4.93 -2.90
CA PRO A 293 7.33 6.39 -2.88
C PRO A 293 8.72 7.01 -2.58
N PRO A 294 8.91 8.29 -2.93
CA PRO A 294 10.14 9.02 -2.66
C PRO A 294 10.54 8.97 -1.19
N ILE A 295 11.84 8.90 -0.91
CA ILE A 295 12.36 8.95 0.46
C ILE A 295 12.32 10.40 0.93
N GLU A 296 11.57 10.65 2.01
CA GLU A 296 11.62 11.93 2.72
C GLU A 296 12.73 11.84 3.78
N THR A 297 13.83 12.56 3.59
CA THR A 297 14.95 12.57 4.55
C THR A 297 14.76 13.64 5.63
N GLY A 298 14.90 13.24 6.88
CA GLY A 298 15.05 13.99 8.15
C GLY A 298 14.46 15.39 8.26
N THR A 299 15.15 16.39 7.77
CA THR A 299 14.78 17.82 7.99
C THR A 299 13.92 18.44 6.90
N GLN A 300 13.75 17.79 5.75
CA GLN A 300 12.96 18.32 4.63
C GLN A 300 11.66 17.56 4.44
N ARG A 301 10.65 17.96 5.22
CA ARG A 301 9.29 17.53 4.94
C ARG A 301 8.82 18.16 3.62
N LEU A 302 8.67 17.36 2.59
CA LEU A 302 8.14 17.82 1.31
C LEU A 302 6.65 18.15 1.46
N ASN A 303 6.21 19.32 0.99
CA ASN A 303 4.77 19.58 0.90
C ASN A 303 4.11 18.68 -0.16
N GLU A 304 2.78 18.61 -0.17
CA GLU A 304 2.03 17.73 -1.09
C GLU A 304 2.41 17.95 -2.56
N LYS A 305 2.52 19.22 -2.98
CA LYS A 305 2.84 19.60 -4.36
C LYS A 305 4.24 19.12 -4.76
N LYS A 306 5.24 19.32 -3.90
CA LYS A 306 6.62 18.90 -4.17
C LYS A 306 6.75 17.38 -4.16
N LEU A 307 6.13 16.70 -3.19
CA LEU A 307 6.12 15.24 -3.11
C LEU A 307 5.49 14.62 -4.36
N ARG A 308 4.37 15.18 -4.83
CA ARG A 308 3.72 14.79 -6.09
C ARG A 308 4.64 15.00 -7.30
N SER A 309 5.32 16.14 -7.35
CA SER A 309 6.24 16.47 -8.46
C SER A 309 7.41 15.49 -8.52
N VAL A 310 8.04 15.16 -7.38
CA VAL A 310 9.15 14.19 -7.32
C VAL A 310 8.66 12.83 -7.80
N PHE A 311 7.55 12.33 -7.24
CA PHE A 311 6.99 11.04 -7.65
C PHE A 311 6.61 11.00 -9.14
N GLN A 312 6.13 12.11 -9.68
CA GLN A 312 5.84 12.26 -11.11
C GLN A 312 7.12 12.15 -11.95
N THR A 313 8.20 12.80 -11.55
CA THR A 313 9.50 12.73 -12.23
C THR A 313 10.02 11.28 -12.27
N GLU A 314 9.97 10.58 -11.14
CA GLU A 314 10.40 9.18 -11.04
C GLU A 314 9.63 8.25 -11.97
N LEU A 315 8.30 8.38 -11.98
CA LEU A 315 7.44 7.60 -12.89
C LEU A 315 7.71 7.94 -14.36
N THR A 316 7.92 9.21 -14.68
CA THR A 316 8.23 9.63 -16.05
C THR A 316 9.56 9.04 -16.52
N SER A 317 10.58 9.02 -15.66
CA SER A 317 11.89 8.44 -16.00
C SER A 317 11.80 6.93 -16.25
N LEU A 318 11.03 6.20 -15.44
CA LEU A 318 10.76 4.77 -15.67
C LEU A 318 10.02 4.55 -16.99
N GLY A 319 8.99 5.36 -17.27
CA GLY A 319 8.21 5.27 -18.51
C GLY A 319 9.02 5.60 -19.76
N ALA A 320 9.99 6.52 -19.66
CA ALA A 320 10.92 6.84 -20.76
C ALA A 320 11.77 5.61 -21.14
N ASP A 321 12.14 4.79 -20.16
CA ASP A 321 12.84 3.51 -20.35
C ASP A 321 11.87 2.33 -20.51
N ARG A 322 10.58 2.57 -20.75
CA ARG A 322 9.53 1.55 -20.98
C ARG A 322 9.33 0.59 -19.80
N VAL A 323 9.62 0.98 -18.58
CA VAL A 323 9.24 0.26 -17.37
C VAL A 323 7.85 0.74 -16.94
N ILE A 324 6.92 -0.18 -16.74
CA ILE A 324 5.50 0.11 -16.48
C ILE A 324 5.14 -0.30 -15.04
N PRO A 325 5.14 0.62 -14.09
CA PRO A 325 4.71 0.29 -12.75
C PRO A 325 3.24 -0.16 -12.70
N ALA A 326 3.01 -1.33 -12.12
CA ALA A 326 1.67 -1.88 -11.89
C ALA A 326 1.01 -1.32 -10.62
N GLY A 327 1.77 -0.70 -9.72
CA GLY A 327 1.26 -0.17 -8.47
C GLY A 327 2.34 0.51 -7.64
N ILE A 328 1.97 0.79 -6.39
CA ILE A 328 2.85 1.42 -5.40
C ILE A 328 3.08 0.43 -4.25
N SER A 329 4.30 0.37 -3.71
CA SER A 329 4.63 -0.35 -2.49
C SER A 329 5.16 0.62 -1.45
N ALA A 330 4.37 0.88 -0.40
CA ALA A 330 4.67 1.91 0.58
C ALA A 330 4.63 1.37 2.02
N PRO A 331 5.50 1.84 2.93
CA PRO A 331 5.36 1.55 4.35
C PRO A 331 3.99 1.99 4.89
N GLY A 332 3.45 1.28 5.88
CA GLY A 332 2.11 1.52 6.43
C GLY A 332 1.88 2.97 6.89
N TYR A 333 2.90 3.64 7.41
CA TYR A 333 2.79 5.04 7.83
C TYR A 333 2.44 6.02 6.68
N TRP A 334 2.70 5.65 5.42
CA TRP A 334 2.28 6.45 4.26
C TRP A 334 0.77 6.57 4.18
N ASN A 335 0.07 5.51 4.56
CA ASN A 335 -1.39 5.46 4.55
C ASN A 335 -2.05 6.22 5.72
N ARG A 336 -1.27 6.70 6.69
CA ARG A 336 -1.75 7.49 7.82
C ARG A 336 -1.75 9.01 7.54
N SER A 337 -1.00 9.46 6.54
CA SER A 337 -0.85 10.87 6.21
C SER A 337 -1.71 11.25 5.01
N GLU A 338 -2.68 12.14 5.22
CA GLU A 338 -3.54 12.63 4.15
C GLU A 338 -2.73 13.27 3.01
N ARG A 339 -1.66 14.01 3.35
CA ARG A 339 -0.72 14.60 2.41
C ARG A 339 -0.08 13.52 1.51
N ARG A 340 0.45 12.44 2.11
CA ARG A 340 1.09 11.33 1.39
C ARG A 340 0.10 10.53 0.57
N GLN A 341 -1.09 10.30 1.11
CA GLN A 341 -2.18 9.65 0.38
C GLN A 341 -2.56 10.45 -0.87
N LYS A 342 -2.82 11.76 -0.73
CA LYS A 342 -3.20 12.64 -1.84
C LYS A 342 -2.07 12.81 -2.87
N ALA A 343 -0.83 12.93 -2.41
CA ALA A 343 0.31 13.13 -3.30
C ALA A 343 0.66 11.89 -4.13
N VAL A 344 0.65 10.71 -3.50
CA VAL A 344 1.25 9.49 -4.05
C VAL A 344 0.26 8.31 -4.10
N LEU A 345 -0.25 7.82 -2.95
CA LEU A 345 -0.98 6.55 -2.91
C LEU A 345 -2.25 6.56 -3.76
N SER A 346 -2.96 7.68 -3.82
CA SER A 346 -4.16 7.84 -4.66
C SER A 346 -3.89 7.79 -6.17
N ARG A 347 -2.61 7.75 -6.57
CA ARG A 347 -2.21 7.65 -7.97
C ARG A 347 -2.25 6.23 -8.50
N ALA A 348 -2.25 5.22 -7.63
CA ALA A 348 -2.32 3.83 -8.01
C ALA A 348 -3.64 3.18 -7.59
N SER A 349 -4.15 2.29 -8.43
CA SER A 349 -5.29 1.46 -8.06
C SER A 349 -4.92 0.38 -7.04
N HIS A 350 -3.67 -0.09 -7.04
CA HIS A 350 -3.17 -1.15 -6.18
C HIS A 350 -1.97 -0.66 -5.37
N VAL A 351 -2.01 -0.91 -4.07
CA VAL A 351 -0.95 -0.53 -3.13
C VAL A 351 -0.57 -1.71 -2.26
N ILE A 352 0.70 -2.06 -2.23
CA ILE A 352 1.26 -2.99 -1.24
C ILE A 352 1.65 -2.19 0.00
N LEU A 353 1.02 -2.49 1.13
CA LEU A 353 1.31 -1.86 2.42
C LEU A 353 2.41 -2.66 3.13
N LEU A 354 3.63 -2.18 3.03
CA LEU A 354 4.81 -2.78 3.65
C LEU A 354 4.79 -2.54 5.17
N PRO A 355 5.34 -3.46 5.98
CA PRO A 355 5.59 -3.20 7.39
C PRO A 355 6.43 -1.93 7.57
N ASN A 356 6.12 -1.16 8.59
CA ASN A 356 7.02 -0.10 9.01
C ASN A 356 8.33 -0.74 9.47
N GLN A 357 9.44 -0.20 9.02
CA GLN A 357 10.73 -0.59 9.59
C GLN A 357 10.73 -0.11 11.05
N SER A 358 11.18 -0.96 11.98
CA SER A 358 11.46 -0.50 13.34
C SER A 358 12.56 0.56 13.22
N GLN A 359 12.15 1.82 13.28
CA GLN A 359 13.10 2.91 13.14
C GLN A 359 13.86 3.04 14.45
N ARG A 360 15.19 3.16 14.35
CA ARG A 360 15.95 3.83 15.38
C ARG A 360 15.28 5.19 15.59
N LEU A 361 15.02 5.55 16.82
CA LEU A 361 14.28 6.77 17.25
C LEU A 361 14.74 8.10 16.58
N GLU A 362 15.87 8.09 15.87
CA GLU A 362 16.50 9.27 15.27
C GLU A 362 16.04 9.62 13.84
N GLU A 363 15.26 8.76 13.16
CA GLU A 363 14.99 8.93 11.73
C GLU A 363 13.53 9.22 11.35
N LEU A 364 12.61 9.23 12.31
CA LEU A 364 11.26 9.69 12.05
C LEU A 364 11.21 11.21 12.18
N PRO A 365 10.82 11.94 11.12
CA PRO A 365 10.23 13.24 11.37
C PRO A 365 9.03 12.98 12.28
N VAL A 366 9.06 13.52 13.50
CA VAL A 366 7.89 13.60 14.37
C VAL A 366 6.87 14.44 13.62
N GLU A 367 6.07 13.78 12.75
CA GLU A 367 4.84 14.41 12.34
C GLU A 367 4.04 14.54 13.64
N PRO A 368 3.57 15.75 14.01
CA PRO A 368 2.48 15.83 14.94
C PRO A 368 1.37 15.00 14.27
N GLU A 369 1.24 13.74 14.73
CA GLU A 369 0.18 12.89 14.20
C GLU A 369 -1.11 13.63 14.50
N PRO A 370 -1.92 13.93 13.50
CA PRO A 370 -3.27 14.34 13.79
C PRO A 370 -3.84 13.26 14.71
N ALA A 371 -4.53 13.65 15.75
CA ALA A 371 -5.16 12.72 16.69
C ALA A 371 -6.01 11.67 15.96
N VAL A 372 -6.44 11.98 14.74
CA VAL A 372 -7.23 11.13 13.84
C VAL A 372 -6.52 11.01 12.51
N THR A 373 -6.24 9.78 12.07
CA THR A 373 -5.75 9.50 10.73
C THR A 373 -6.79 8.74 9.92
N ASN A 374 -7.15 9.27 8.77
CA ASN A 374 -8.06 8.61 7.85
C ASN A 374 -7.25 7.83 6.81
N SER A 375 -7.47 6.54 6.71
CA SER A 375 -6.78 5.67 5.76
C SER A 375 -7.73 5.19 4.67
N HIS A 376 -7.24 5.05 3.47
CA HIS A 376 -7.88 4.43 2.32
C HIS A 376 -8.28 5.38 1.19
N ARG A 377 -7.34 5.59 0.26
CA ARG A 377 -7.57 6.37 -0.97
C ARG A 377 -7.15 5.62 -2.24
N PHE A 378 -7.06 4.29 -2.19
CA PHE A 378 -6.74 3.42 -3.32
C PHE A 378 -7.80 2.31 -3.46
N LYS A 379 -7.90 1.72 -4.64
CA LYS A 379 -8.95 0.73 -4.93
C LYS A 379 -8.71 -0.60 -4.23
N ALA A 380 -7.46 -1.06 -4.16
CA ALA A 380 -7.10 -2.33 -3.55
C ALA A 380 -5.78 -2.21 -2.78
N GLY A 381 -5.81 -2.62 -1.52
CA GLY A 381 -4.64 -2.75 -0.65
C GLY A 381 -4.23 -4.21 -0.53
N LEU A 382 -2.91 -4.47 -0.52
CA LEU A 382 -2.35 -5.76 -0.15
C LEU A 382 -1.57 -5.58 1.13
N ILE A 383 -1.85 -6.41 2.15
CA ILE A 383 -1.03 -6.38 3.36
C ILE A 383 0.31 -7.06 3.08
N GLY A 384 1.40 -6.37 3.32
CA GLY A 384 2.73 -6.93 3.24
C GLY A 384 3.06 -7.74 4.49
N ILE A 385 3.41 -9.00 4.33
CA ILE A 385 3.80 -9.92 5.40
C ILE A 385 5.19 -10.48 5.06
N PRO A 386 6.21 -10.37 5.93
CA PRO A 386 7.49 -11.01 5.69
C PRO A 386 7.33 -12.53 5.52
N LEU A 387 7.87 -13.12 4.46
CA LEU A 387 7.81 -14.58 4.27
C LEU A 387 8.43 -15.32 5.45
N ALA A 388 9.52 -14.79 6.00
CA ALA A 388 10.20 -15.37 7.16
C ALA A 388 9.29 -15.53 8.39
N SER A 389 8.24 -14.72 8.54
CA SER A 389 7.27 -14.89 9.65
C SER A 389 6.44 -16.17 9.54
N LEU A 390 6.46 -16.81 8.36
CA LEU A 390 5.79 -18.09 8.12
C LEU A 390 6.75 -19.30 8.23
N ASP A 391 8.04 -19.09 8.48
CA ASP A 391 9.02 -20.18 8.53
C ASP A 391 8.78 -21.13 9.71
N THR A 392 8.25 -20.61 10.82
CA THR A 392 7.86 -21.39 12.00
C THR A 392 6.50 -22.06 11.87
N VAL A 393 5.77 -21.80 10.76
CA VAL A 393 4.44 -22.40 10.55
C VAL A 393 4.58 -23.81 9.98
N ALA A 394 4.17 -24.81 10.75
CA ALA A 394 4.00 -26.17 10.23
C ALA A 394 2.82 -26.21 9.26
N TYR A 395 2.97 -26.98 8.18
CA TYR A 395 1.96 -27.08 7.11
C TYR A 395 1.57 -25.73 6.49
N ARG A 396 2.52 -24.81 6.32
CA ARG A 396 2.30 -23.44 5.79
C ARG A 396 1.54 -23.40 4.44
N SER A 397 1.65 -24.43 3.61
CA SER A 397 0.86 -24.56 2.36
C SER A 397 -0.66 -24.67 2.60
N LYS A 398 -1.10 -24.90 3.83
CA LYS A 398 -2.51 -25.00 4.21
C LYS A 398 -3.06 -23.69 4.81
N ILE A 399 -2.25 -22.64 4.89
CA ILE A 399 -2.71 -21.32 5.31
C ILE A 399 -3.76 -20.79 4.32
N LYS A 400 -4.86 -20.27 4.86
CA LYS A 400 -5.94 -19.64 4.10
C LYS A 400 -5.88 -18.14 4.29
N PHE A 401 -5.48 -17.42 3.25
CA PHE A 401 -5.49 -15.96 3.23
C PHE A 401 -6.88 -15.48 2.78
N VAL A 402 -7.57 -14.72 3.60
CA VAL A 402 -8.86 -14.09 3.28
C VAL A 402 -8.70 -12.64 2.86
N GLN A 403 -7.61 -12.01 3.29
CA GLN A 403 -7.20 -10.67 2.88
C GLN A 403 -6.22 -10.72 1.72
N PRO A 404 -6.22 -9.74 0.81
CA PRO A 404 -5.17 -9.59 -0.20
C PRO A 404 -3.80 -9.45 0.47
N THR A 405 -2.89 -10.38 0.18
CA THR A 405 -1.61 -10.50 0.88
C THR A 405 -0.45 -10.48 -0.12
N ALA A 406 0.59 -9.73 0.20
CA ALA A 406 1.90 -9.77 -0.42
C ALA A 406 2.90 -10.41 0.55
N LEU A 407 3.50 -11.55 0.18
CA LEU A 407 4.57 -12.17 0.96
C LEU A 407 5.91 -11.57 0.52
N LEU A 408 6.56 -10.93 1.47
CA LEU A 408 7.74 -10.09 1.23
C LEU A 408 9.02 -10.88 1.45
N VAL A 409 9.93 -10.78 0.48
CA VAL A 409 11.27 -11.32 0.57
C VAL A 409 12.27 -10.23 0.20
N LYS A 410 13.31 -10.03 0.99
CA LYS A 410 14.38 -9.09 0.64
C LYS A 410 15.24 -9.67 -0.48
N MET A 411 15.62 -8.82 -1.46
CA MET A 411 16.55 -9.22 -2.53
C MET A 411 17.83 -9.78 -1.93
N PRO A 412 18.24 -11.02 -2.29
CA PRO A 412 19.49 -11.61 -1.81
C PRO A 412 20.72 -10.88 -2.31
N GLU A 413 21.75 -10.81 -1.49
CA GLU A 413 22.98 -10.05 -1.76
C GLU A 413 24.06 -10.84 -2.51
N SER A 414 23.85 -12.15 -2.70
CA SER A 414 24.81 -13.04 -3.37
C SER A 414 24.13 -14.14 -4.18
N ARG A 415 24.85 -14.68 -5.14
CA ARG A 415 24.40 -15.78 -6.01
C ARG A 415 23.89 -16.98 -5.21
N THR A 416 24.66 -17.42 -4.20
CA THR A 416 24.29 -18.57 -3.37
C THR A 416 22.99 -18.34 -2.61
N LYS A 417 22.81 -17.11 -2.06
CA LYS A 417 21.56 -16.74 -1.38
C LYS A 417 20.36 -16.66 -2.35
N VAL A 418 20.58 -16.31 -3.62
CA VAL A 418 19.53 -16.37 -4.66
C VAL A 418 19.06 -17.82 -4.85
N ASP A 419 20.00 -18.75 -5.00
CA ASP A 419 19.69 -20.17 -5.20
C ASP A 419 18.99 -20.75 -3.96
N GLN A 420 19.44 -20.41 -2.76
CA GLN A 420 18.79 -20.79 -1.50
C GLN A 420 17.37 -20.27 -1.39
N LEU A 421 17.15 -18.99 -1.73
CA LEU A 421 15.81 -18.39 -1.73
C LEU A 421 14.86 -19.14 -2.68
N VAL A 422 15.31 -19.40 -3.90
CA VAL A 422 14.46 -20.09 -4.89
C VAL A 422 14.11 -21.51 -4.42
N GLN A 423 15.06 -22.22 -3.80
CA GLN A 423 14.78 -23.52 -3.19
C GLN A 423 13.78 -23.40 -2.04
N HIS A 424 13.96 -22.44 -1.14
CA HIS A 424 13.04 -22.18 -0.02
C HIS A 424 11.60 -21.87 -0.49
N LEU A 425 11.46 -21.10 -1.59
CA LEU A 425 10.15 -20.82 -2.19
C LEU A 425 9.47 -22.09 -2.72
N GLN A 426 10.24 -23.02 -3.31
CA GLN A 426 9.72 -24.31 -3.78
C GLN A 426 9.29 -25.20 -2.61
N ASP A 427 10.13 -25.31 -1.58
CA ASP A 427 9.87 -26.13 -0.39
C ASP A 427 8.67 -25.60 0.41
N SER A 428 8.33 -24.33 0.24
CA SER A 428 7.15 -23.73 0.90
C SER A 428 5.84 -24.36 0.43
N LYS A 429 5.79 -24.89 -0.79
CA LYS A 429 4.58 -25.43 -1.45
C LYS A 429 3.38 -24.46 -1.40
N LEU A 430 3.65 -23.15 -1.31
CA LEU A 430 2.63 -22.12 -1.36
C LEU A 430 2.10 -21.96 -2.79
N GLN A 431 0.80 -21.77 -2.90
CA GLN A 431 0.20 -21.40 -4.18
C GLN A 431 0.28 -19.87 -4.32
N TRP A 432 1.06 -19.41 -5.31
CA TRP A 432 1.27 -18.00 -5.56
C TRP A 432 0.14 -17.40 -6.40
N PHE A 433 -0.18 -16.14 -6.13
CA PHE A 433 -1.12 -15.37 -6.93
C PHE A 433 -0.58 -15.19 -8.36
N ASN A 434 -1.34 -15.65 -9.34
CA ASN A 434 -0.98 -15.48 -10.74
C ASN A 434 -1.76 -14.30 -11.35
N PRO A 435 -1.10 -13.20 -11.73
CA PRO A 435 -1.77 -12.00 -12.24
C PRO A 435 -2.58 -12.25 -13.52
N VAL A 436 -2.13 -13.16 -14.37
CA VAL A 436 -2.80 -13.51 -15.63
C VAL A 436 -4.06 -14.32 -15.37
N ARG A 437 -3.93 -15.44 -14.62
CA ARG A 437 -5.06 -16.32 -14.30
C ARG A 437 -6.15 -15.64 -13.47
N ASN A 438 -5.76 -14.68 -12.64
CA ASN A 438 -6.69 -13.94 -11.81
C ASN A 438 -7.19 -12.64 -12.47
N HIS A 439 -6.94 -12.44 -13.75
CA HIS A 439 -7.38 -11.28 -14.53
C HIS A 439 -7.07 -9.95 -13.83
N LEU A 440 -5.86 -9.84 -13.26
CA LEU A 440 -5.45 -8.64 -12.55
C LEU A 440 -5.45 -7.43 -13.51
N LYS A 441 -6.11 -6.36 -13.08
CA LYS A 441 -6.12 -5.08 -13.79
C LYS A 441 -5.67 -3.98 -12.84
N THR A 442 -4.55 -3.33 -13.17
CA THR A 442 -3.99 -2.25 -12.36
C THR A 442 -3.76 -0.98 -13.19
N THR A 443 -3.74 0.14 -12.50
CA THR A 443 -3.46 1.45 -13.12
C THR A 443 -2.63 2.31 -12.17
N VAL A 444 -1.71 3.11 -12.76
CA VAL A 444 -0.98 4.18 -12.06
C VAL A 444 -1.09 5.44 -12.92
N LYS A 445 -1.65 6.51 -12.37
CA LYS A 445 -1.91 7.77 -13.11
C LYS A 445 -0.98 8.88 -12.65
N VAL A 446 -0.31 9.53 -13.60
CA VAL A 446 0.61 10.64 -13.36
C VAL A 446 0.38 11.73 -14.38
N GLY A 447 -0.20 12.86 -13.94
CA GLY A 447 -0.60 13.91 -14.87
C GLY A 447 -1.56 13.38 -15.94
N SER A 448 -1.18 13.49 -17.20
CA SER A 448 -1.91 12.93 -18.34
C SER A 448 -1.50 11.49 -18.70
N VAL A 449 -0.46 10.95 -18.07
CA VAL A 449 0.07 9.61 -18.40
C VAL A 449 -0.60 8.56 -17.51
N LEU A 450 -1.05 7.48 -18.16
CA LEU A 450 -1.66 6.33 -17.51
C LEU A 450 -0.84 5.07 -17.80
N TYR A 451 -0.23 4.53 -16.76
CA TYR A 451 0.39 3.20 -16.78
C TYR A 451 -0.66 2.16 -16.43
N GLY A 452 -0.71 1.07 -17.15
CA GLY A 452 -1.68 0.01 -16.94
C GLY A 452 -1.08 -1.39 -17.09
N TYR A 453 -1.66 -2.33 -16.37
CA TYR A 453 -1.44 -3.75 -16.57
C TYR A 453 -2.79 -4.47 -16.60
N HIS A 454 -2.96 -5.40 -17.51
CA HIS A 454 -4.14 -6.24 -17.58
C HIS A 454 -3.79 -7.64 -18.11
N SER A 455 -3.97 -8.65 -17.26
CA SER A 455 -3.86 -10.07 -17.65
C SER A 455 -2.59 -10.45 -18.44
N GLY A 456 -1.43 -9.91 -18.06
CA GLY A 456 -0.14 -10.21 -18.72
C GLY A 456 0.32 -9.15 -19.71
N GLN A 457 -0.50 -8.16 -20.02
CA GLN A 457 -0.18 -7.10 -20.96
C GLN A 457 0.00 -5.76 -20.26
N TYR A 458 1.01 -5.00 -20.67
CA TYR A 458 1.31 -3.67 -20.16
C TYR A 458 0.80 -2.60 -21.13
N PHE A 459 0.33 -1.49 -20.57
CA PHE A 459 -0.28 -0.40 -21.34
C PHE A 459 0.33 0.93 -20.95
N LEU A 460 0.51 1.79 -21.92
CA LEU A 460 0.83 3.20 -21.75
C LEU A 460 -0.25 4.03 -22.45
N ASN A 461 -1.01 4.83 -21.69
CA ASN A 461 -2.14 5.62 -22.21
C ASN A 461 -3.16 4.80 -23.02
N HIS A 462 -3.51 3.63 -22.49
CA HIS A 462 -4.43 2.67 -23.12
C HIS A 462 -3.87 1.91 -24.32
N GLU A 463 -2.67 2.25 -24.82
CA GLU A 463 -2.03 1.52 -25.90
C GLU A 463 -1.18 0.38 -25.37
N PRO A 464 -1.31 -0.84 -25.90
CA PRO A 464 -0.50 -1.97 -25.46
C PRO A 464 0.96 -1.77 -25.89
N ILE A 465 1.87 -2.12 -24.99
CA ILE A 465 3.30 -2.15 -25.29
C ILE A 465 3.62 -3.54 -25.81
N THR A 466 3.80 -3.64 -27.12
CA THR A 466 4.07 -4.90 -27.82
C THR A 466 5.56 -5.25 -27.84
N ASP A 467 6.43 -4.25 -27.76
CA ASP A 467 7.88 -4.40 -27.86
C ASP A 467 8.57 -3.98 -26.56
N LEU A 468 8.69 -4.94 -25.65
CA LEU A 468 9.53 -4.82 -24.46
C LEU A 468 11.02 -5.02 -24.81
N ASP A 469 11.36 -5.40 -26.07
CA ASP A 469 12.72 -5.72 -26.50
C ASP A 469 13.52 -4.56 -27.06
N ALA A 470 12.87 -3.47 -27.45
CA ALA A 470 13.59 -2.34 -28.01
C ALA A 470 14.57 -1.75 -26.99
N SER A 471 15.72 -2.38 -26.88
CA SER A 471 16.91 -1.75 -26.33
C SER A 471 17.18 -0.52 -27.18
N ARG A 472 17.35 0.64 -26.55
CA ARG A 472 18.11 1.71 -27.17
C ARG A 472 19.49 1.14 -27.38
N GLU A 473 19.82 0.73 -28.59
CA GLU A 473 21.20 0.53 -28.98
C GLU A 473 21.94 1.84 -28.71
N ALA A 474 22.80 1.78 -27.71
CA ALA A 474 23.72 2.86 -27.42
C ALA A 474 24.72 2.92 -28.59
N GLY A 475 24.42 3.80 -29.54
CA GLY A 475 25.38 4.32 -30.50
C GLY A 475 25.75 3.40 -31.67
N SER A 476 25.02 3.48 -32.76
CA SER A 476 25.59 3.59 -34.11
C SER A 476 24.51 3.99 -35.12
N ARG A 477 24.73 5.10 -35.73
CA ARG A 477 24.34 5.58 -37.06
C ARG A 477 23.19 4.88 -37.80
N ASN A 478 22.38 5.75 -38.27
CA ASN A 478 21.48 5.79 -39.42
C ASN A 478 20.00 5.58 -39.09
N ASP A 479 19.40 6.72 -39.01
CA ASP A 479 18.31 7.25 -39.81
C ASP A 479 17.18 6.28 -40.16
N ASP A 480 15.98 6.83 -39.94
CA ASP A 480 14.72 6.44 -40.56
C ASP A 480 14.08 5.13 -40.13
N ARG A 481 13.66 5.07 -38.87
CA ARG A 481 12.32 4.55 -38.50
C ARG A 481 11.94 5.01 -37.10
N ILE A 482 11.64 6.30 -36.98
CA ILE A 482 11.00 6.89 -35.82
C ILE A 482 9.51 6.52 -35.89
N THR A 483 9.12 5.46 -35.24
CA THR A 483 7.71 5.22 -34.98
C THR A 483 7.51 4.99 -33.49
N GLN A 484 6.76 5.89 -32.87
CA GLN A 484 5.96 5.80 -31.64
C GLN A 484 6.51 6.23 -30.29
N THR A 485 7.78 6.61 -30.11
CA THR A 485 8.18 7.33 -28.89
C THR A 485 8.03 8.85 -29.01
N SER A 486 7.43 9.32 -30.13
CA SER A 486 7.51 10.72 -30.54
C SER A 486 6.68 11.68 -29.69
N TRP A 487 5.64 11.23 -28.99
CA TRP A 487 4.76 12.17 -28.32
C TRP A 487 5.29 12.56 -26.92
N LEU A 488 5.80 11.63 -26.11
CA LEU A 488 6.37 11.95 -24.79
C LEU A 488 7.65 12.78 -24.95
N ASN A 489 8.54 12.39 -25.87
CA ASN A 489 9.71 13.17 -26.26
C ASN A 489 9.33 14.47 -26.99
N ARG A 490 8.16 14.53 -27.64
CA ARG A 490 7.66 15.76 -28.28
C ARG A 490 7.10 16.71 -27.24
N VAL A 491 6.38 16.21 -26.22
CA VAL A 491 5.87 17.03 -25.10
C VAL A 491 7.02 17.55 -24.23
N ILE A 492 8.01 16.72 -23.90
CA ILE A 492 9.17 17.12 -23.11
C ILE A 492 10.04 18.11 -23.90
N ARG A 493 10.28 17.88 -25.21
CA ARG A 493 11.01 18.80 -26.07
C ARG A 493 10.23 20.09 -26.33
N TRP A 494 8.91 20.04 -26.42
CA TRP A 494 8.07 21.21 -26.57
C TRP A 494 8.09 22.08 -25.30
N GLN A 495 8.00 21.46 -24.12
CA GLN A 495 8.18 22.15 -22.82
C GLN A 495 9.58 22.78 -22.69
N SER A 496 10.63 22.07 -23.06
CA SER A 496 12.01 22.61 -23.01
C SER A 496 12.20 23.77 -24.02
N ARG A 497 11.63 23.66 -25.20
CA ARG A 497 11.66 24.76 -26.19
C ARG A 497 10.84 25.96 -25.74
N MET A 498 9.66 25.73 -25.16
CA MET A 498 8.84 26.81 -24.59
C MET A 498 9.56 27.55 -23.48
N LEU A 499 10.28 26.83 -22.63
CA LEU A 499 11.07 27.41 -21.55
C LEU A 499 12.25 28.23 -22.09
N LEU A 500 12.93 27.74 -23.13
CA LEU A 500 14.00 28.47 -23.83
C LEU A 500 13.48 29.74 -24.49
N TRP A 501 12.32 29.67 -25.16
CA TRP A 501 11.68 30.85 -25.77
C TRP A 501 11.29 31.88 -24.70
N LEU A 502 10.76 31.45 -23.59
CA LEU A 502 10.39 32.32 -22.46
C LEU A 502 11.60 32.97 -21.82
N LEU A 503 12.70 32.24 -21.64
CA LEU A 503 13.98 32.78 -21.15
C LEU A 503 14.60 33.78 -22.13
N SER A 504 14.56 33.46 -23.43
CA SER A 504 15.05 34.35 -24.47
C SER A 504 14.24 35.66 -24.54
N PHE A 505 12.93 35.57 -24.42
CA PHE A 505 12.03 36.74 -24.39
C PHE A 505 12.27 37.60 -23.15
N LEU A 506 12.46 36.96 -21.98
CA LEU A 506 12.80 37.67 -20.74
C LEU A 506 14.16 38.35 -20.84
N GLY A 507 15.15 37.69 -21.44
CA GLY A 507 16.48 38.25 -21.71
C GLY A 507 16.43 39.45 -22.65
N LEU A 508 15.57 39.41 -23.69
CA LEU A 508 15.35 40.53 -24.61
C LEU A 508 14.73 41.73 -23.91
N ILE A 509 13.72 41.50 -23.06
CA ILE A 509 13.12 42.58 -22.23
C ILE A 509 14.16 43.20 -21.32
N LEU A 510 14.99 42.42 -20.68
CA LEU A 510 16.04 42.89 -19.78
C LEU A 510 17.08 43.74 -20.55
N ALA A 511 17.48 43.29 -21.74
CA ALA A 511 18.38 44.04 -22.62
C ALA A 511 17.79 45.39 -23.06
N ILE A 512 16.50 45.42 -23.40
CA ILE A 512 15.79 46.68 -23.77
C ILE A 512 15.73 47.62 -22.55
N LEU A 513 15.42 47.11 -21.36
CA LEU A 513 15.40 47.92 -20.13
C LEU A 513 16.78 48.46 -19.80
N LEU A 514 17.83 47.69 -19.97
CA LEU A 514 19.22 48.16 -19.78
C LEU A 514 19.59 49.25 -20.81
N LEU A 515 19.20 49.12 -22.07
CA LEU A 515 19.43 50.16 -23.11
C LEU A 515 18.67 51.42 -22.81
N ILE A 516 17.42 51.34 -22.36
CA ILE A 516 16.62 52.46 -21.95
C ILE A 516 17.22 53.12 -20.71
N GLY A 517 17.60 52.35 -19.70
CA GLY A 517 18.27 52.81 -18.49
C GLY A 517 19.58 53.53 -18.79
N TRP A 518 20.41 52.96 -19.68
CA TRP A 518 21.68 53.55 -20.15
C TRP A 518 21.44 54.87 -20.90
N ARG A 519 20.45 54.90 -21.77
CA ARG A 519 20.10 56.10 -22.53
C ARG A 519 19.53 57.23 -21.64
N VAL A 520 18.74 56.88 -20.61
CA VAL A 520 18.25 57.82 -19.57
C VAL A 520 19.40 58.28 -18.71
N TYR A 521 20.34 57.43 -18.32
CA TYR A 521 21.54 57.78 -17.56
C TYR A 521 22.45 58.74 -18.33
N GLN A 522 22.73 58.47 -19.64
CA GLN A 522 23.51 59.36 -20.49
C GLN A 522 22.85 60.75 -20.64
N ARG A 523 21.52 60.80 -20.80
CA ARG A 523 20.81 62.08 -20.89
C ARG A 523 20.81 62.87 -19.61
N LYS A 524 20.78 62.20 -18.44
CA LYS A 524 20.64 62.87 -17.15
C LYS A 524 21.99 63.26 -16.52
N PHE A 525 23.05 62.53 -16.77
CA PHE A 525 24.34 62.73 -16.14
C PHE A 525 25.48 63.20 -17.07
N MET A 526 25.53 62.83 -18.35
CA MET A 526 26.59 63.28 -19.25
C MET A 526 26.29 64.63 -19.96
N ARG A 527 25.06 65.17 -19.90
CA ARG A 527 24.74 66.50 -20.43
C ARG A 527 24.91 67.65 -19.40
N SER A 528 25.23 67.37 -18.18
CA SER A 528 25.41 68.40 -17.14
C SER A 528 26.83 68.97 -17.07
N ASP A 529 27.83 68.31 -17.68
CA ASP A 529 29.25 68.77 -17.57
C ASP A 529 29.71 69.71 -18.67
N VAL A 530 28.87 70.05 -19.67
CA VAL A 530 29.24 70.94 -20.75
C VAL A 530 28.85 72.42 -20.49
N LYS A 531 28.19 72.73 -19.32
CA LYS A 531 27.78 74.12 -19.00
C LYS A 531 28.55 74.76 -17.86
N ARG A 532 29.72 74.26 -17.45
CA ARG A 532 30.61 74.88 -16.46
C ARG A 532 32.04 75.00 -16.94
N GLY A 533 32.21 75.73 -18.00
CA GLY A 533 33.57 76.06 -18.49
C GLY A 533 33.47 77.30 -19.37
N GLY A 534 33.33 78.46 -18.75
CA GLY A 534 33.36 79.74 -19.47
C GLY A 534 33.30 80.90 -18.52
N ILE A 535 34.37 81.66 -18.47
CA ILE A 535 34.53 83.02 -17.99
C ILE A 535 34.81 83.20 -16.51
N ASN A 536 36.09 83.49 -16.17
CA ASN A 536 36.45 84.85 -15.75
C ASN A 536 37.95 85.05 -15.77
N HIS A 537 38.35 85.99 -16.70
CA HIS A 537 39.58 86.75 -16.63
C HIS A 537 39.28 88.08 -15.97
N PHE A 538 40.31 88.69 -15.35
CA PHE A 538 40.49 90.05 -14.81
C PHE A 538 39.99 90.32 -13.34
N LYS A 539 40.85 90.55 -12.40
CA LYS A 539 41.93 91.52 -12.06
C LYS A 539 42.70 90.99 -10.89
#